data_ac39c59ef7fe38edcf8e305d66bff1d2
#
_entry.id   ac39c59ef7fe38edcf8e305d66bff1d2
#
_cell.length_a   1.000
_cell.length_b   1.000
_cell.length_c   1.000
_cell.angle_alpha   90.00
_cell.angle_beta   90.00
_cell.angle_gamma   90.00
#
_symmetry.space_group_name_H-M   'P 1'
#
loop_
_entity.id
_entity.type
_entity.pdbx_description
1 polymer ?
#
loop_
_entity_poly.entity_id
_entity_poly.type
_entity_poly.pdbx_seq_one_letter_code
_entity_poly.pdbx_strand_id
1 'polypeptide(L)'
;NFIASEDIAARISGLTIREMLTSSKKLAEVSLGVCEVLGGDNVSVVVTPYCGPYEGLAFAKANGREDLFVWKDYTTPFIREGELCSTEADIERLEIPDHSKLEPWPTILEAMAIVQETTGMGGGFSPSLTWSSIQMLRGSRAYMDVIENPELLLALCEKIYASQWDYYQAYCKVVGKPSFAFNCQYAFNRTMLRFEDAWKFEGQFIHRFCRETGLPLAIHNCGFDPYWVELIERHQSGGVQVIAVNGSHPLDLDEWVRFREKFPDIVIMGASLFVNGELENGTPVEVEARVRENILKLAPYGRFIVTPVCCMPWRVSLSNIFAVRDAVERHGYFPIEAA
;
A
#
# COMPACT_ATOMS: atom_id res chain seq x y z
N ASN A 1 1.90 8.80 11.91
CA ASN A 1 2.43 8.58 10.58
C ASN A 1 1.31 8.73 9.55
N PHE A 2 1.49 9.55 8.52
CA PHE A 2 0.47 9.77 7.49
C PHE A 2 0.89 9.16 6.17
N ILE A 3 0.02 8.34 5.58
CA ILE A 3 0.13 7.95 4.17
C ILE A 3 -0.59 9.03 3.36
N ALA A 4 0.14 10.05 2.94
CA ALA A 4 -0.39 11.01 1.99
C ALA A 4 -0.54 10.33 0.62
N SER A 5 -1.72 10.46 0.03
CA SER A 5 -1.97 10.05 -1.36
C SER A 5 -1.73 11.22 -2.31
N GLU A 6 -1.59 10.92 -3.60
CA GLU A 6 -1.53 11.94 -4.65
C GLU A 6 -2.73 12.89 -4.64
N ASP A 7 -3.91 12.41 -4.26
CA ASP A 7 -5.13 13.21 -4.14
C ASP A 7 -4.98 14.33 -3.10
N ILE A 8 -4.46 13.99 -1.93
CA ILE A 8 -4.22 14.95 -0.85
C ILE A 8 -3.06 15.86 -1.21
N ALA A 9 -2.02 15.34 -1.83
CA ALA A 9 -0.88 16.11 -2.29
C ALA A 9 -1.28 17.16 -3.35
N ALA A 10 -2.12 16.79 -4.30
CA ALA A 10 -2.65 17.70 -5.31
C ALA A 10 -3.47 18.85 -4.67
N ARG A 11 -4.28 18.53 -3.65
CA ARG A 11 -5.05 19.56 -2.91
C ARG A 11 -4.18 20.52 -2.12
N ILE A 12 -3.13 20.03 -1.47
CA ILE A 12 -2.25 20.86 -0.63
C ILE A 12 -1.33 21.72 -1.50
N SER A 13 -0.73 21.11 -2.55
CA SER A 13 0.21 21.81 -3.42
C SER A 13 -0.46 22.69 -4.48
N GLY A 14 -1.74 22.44 -4.83
CA GLY A 14 -2.43 23.06 -5.95
C GLY A 14 -1.94 22.61 -7.33
N LEU A 15 -1.08 21.59 -7.38
CA LEU A 15 -0.53 21.02 -8.61
C LEU A 15 -1.36 19.82 -9.08
N THR A 16 -1.46 19.65 -10.38
CA THR A 16 -1.98 18.40 -10.94
C THR A 16 -0.97 17.27 -10.73
N ILE A 17 -1.45 16.01 -10.77
CA ILE A 17 -0.60 14.84 -10.63
C ILE A 17 0.47 14.81 -11.73
N ARG A 18 0.13 15.19 -12.96
CA ARG A 18 1.10 15.29 -14.04
C ARG A 18 2.18 16.34 -13.77
N GLU A 19 1.80 17.50 -13.22
CA GLU A 19 2.77 18.55 -12.86
C GLU A 19 3.72 18.09 -11.77
N MET A 20 3.24 17.33 -10.78
CA MET A 20 4.11 16.72 -9.75
C MET A 20 5.12 15.76 -10.36
N LEU A 21 4.73 15.00 -11.37
CA LEU A 21 5.57 14.01 -12.07
C LEU A 21 6.46 14.59 -13.17
N THR A 22 6.53 15.92 -13.35
CA THR A 22 7.39 16.52 -14.39
C THR A 22 8.88 16.39 -14.12
N SER A 23 9.27 16.23 -12.85
CA SER A 23 10.65 15.96 -12.44
C SER A 23 10.70 15.34 -11.05
N SER A 24 11.70 14.52 -10.81
CA SER A 24 12.01 13.92 -9.52
C SER A 24 12.15 14.95 -8.39
N LYS A 25 12.82 16.05 -8.68
CA LYS A 25 13.01 17.15 -7.72
C LYS A 25 11.66 17.76 -7.30
N LYS A 26 10.77 18.06 -8.27
CA LYS A 26 9.45 18.61 -7.96
C LYS A 26 8.61 17.62 -7.15
N LEU A 27 8.62 16.34 -7.51
CA LEU A 27 7.90 15.31 -6.77
C LEU A 27 8.43 15.17 -5.34
N ALA A 28 9.74 15.22 -5.14
CA ALA A 28 10.37 15.19 -3.82
C ALA A 28 10.00 16.44 -2.98
N GLU A 29 10.07 17.63 -3.57
CA GLU A 29 9.67 18.89 -2.91
C GLU A 29 8.21 18.86 -2.45
N VAL A 30 7.30 18.40 -3.31
CA VAL A 30 5.87 18.24 -2.95
C VAL A 30 5.71 17.24 -1.83
N SER A 31 6.41 16.10 -1.88
CA SER A 31 6.32 15.04 -0.87
C SER A 31 6.78 15.53 0.51
N LEU A 32 7.90 16.25 0.56
CA LEU A 32 8.44 16.85 1.78
C LEU A 32 7.48 17.92 2.34
N GLY A 33 7.02 18.84 1.48
CA GLY A 33 6.11 19.91 1.89
C GLY A 33 4.75 19.41 2.37
N VAL A 34 4.19 18.39 1.73
CA VAL A 34 2.93 17.77 2.17
C VAL A 34 3.09 17.09 3.54
N CYS A 35 4.20 16.38 3.76
CA CYS A 35 4.48 15.78 5.06
C CYS A 35 4.63 16.84 6.16
N GLU A 36 5.32 17.93 5.88
CA GLU A 36 5.48 19.06 6.80
C GLU A 36 4.11 19.69 7.16
N VAL A 37 3.27 19.96 6.17
CA VAL A 37 1.92 20.52 6.38
C VAL A 37 1.04 19.57 7.22
N LEU A 38 1.11 18.28 6.96
CA LEU A 38 0.32 17.29 7.67
C LEU A 38 0.88 16.94 9.06
N GLY A 39 2.13 17.27 9.33
CA GLY A 39 2.81 16.94 10.60
C GLY A 39 3.09 15.43 10.73
N GLY A 40 3.43 14.76 9.65
CA GLY A 40 3.76 13.33 9.66
C GLY A 40 5.19 13.06 10.14
N ASP A 41 5.38 11.95 10.86
CA ASP A 41 6.71 11.53 11.35
C ASP A 41 7.55 10.78 10.31
N ASN A 42 6.94 10.40 9.19
CA ASN A 42 7.61 9.68 8.12
C ASN A 42 7.24 10.27 6.77
N VAL A 43 8.26 10.50 5.94
CA VAL A 43 8.08 11.02 4.59
C VAL A 43 8.20 9.88 3.59
N SER A 44 7.16 9.72 2.78
CA SER A 44 7.19 8.90 1.57
C SER A 44 6.84 9.76 0.36
N VAL A 45 7.26 9.33 -0.82
CA VAL A 45 6.82 9.98 -2.06
C VAL A 45 5.31 9.85 -2.16
N VAL A 46 4.63 10.98 -2.45
CA VAL A 46 3.16 11.09 -2.41
C VAL A 46 2.43 10.29 -3.48
N VAL A 47 3.09 9.90 -4.55
CA VAL A 47 2.53 8.96 -5.53
C VAL A 47 2.57 7.56 -4.95
N THR A 48 1.49 6.81 -5.14
CA THR A 48 1.31 5.49 -4.55
C THR A 48 1.90 4.42 -5.49
N PRO A 49 3.15 3.95 -5.29
CA PRO A 49 3.74 2.95 -6.17
C PRO A 49 3.17 1.55 -5.93
N TYR A 50 2.73 1.25 -4.70
CA TYR A 50 2.18 -0.06 -4.35
C TYR A 50 0.69 -0.16 -4.74
N CYS A 51 0.28 -1.28 -5.30
CA CYS A 51 -1.06 -1.54 -5.84
C CYS A 51 -1.62 -0.37 -6.67
N GLY A 52 -0.71 0.45 -7.18
CA GLY A 52 -1.05 1.70 -7.80
C GLY A 52 -1.19 1.60 -9.32
N PRO A 53 -1.81 2.60 -9.90
CA PRO A 53 -2.06 2.68 -11.33
C PRO A 53 -0.78 2.72 -12.17
N TYR A 54 0.33 3.15 -11.59
CA TYR A 54 1.60 3.30 -12.33
C TYR A 54 2.21 1.97 -12.75
N GLU A 55 1.95 0.88 -12.03
CA GLU A 55 2.28 -0.46 -12.50
C GLU A 55 1.44 -0.84 -13.72
N GLY A 56 0.14 -0.54 -13.69
CA GLY A 56 -0.74 -0.69 -14.84
C GLY A 56 -0.28 0.13 -16.04
N LEU A 57 0.20 1.36 -15.82
CA LEU A 57 0.79 2.20 -16.86
C LEU A 57 2.07 1.59 -17.45
N ALA A 58 2.94 1.03 -16.59
CA ALA A 58 4.16 0.37 -17.06
C ALA A 58 3.84 -0.81 -17.97
N PHE A 59 2.91 -1.68 -17.56
CA PHE A 59 2.44 -2.77 -18.42
C PHE A 59 1.78 -2.25 -19.71
N ALA A 60 0.93 -1.23 -19.62
CA ALA A 60 0.28 -0.64 -20.80
C ALA A 60 1.31 -0.09 -21.80
N LYS A 61 2.34 0.61 -21.32
CA LYS A 61 3.44 1.13 -22.15
C LYS A 61 4.25 0.02 -22.79
N ALA A 62 4.67 -0.98 -22.03
CA ALA A 62 5.43 -2.11 -22.52
C ALA A 62 4.69 -2.86 -23.67
N ASN A 63 3.36 -2.85 -23.62
CA ASN A 63 2.50 -3.56 -24.57
C ASN A 63 1.85 -2.65 -25.63
N GLY A 64 2.29 -1.39 -25.76
CA GLY A 64 1.76 -0.45 -26.75
C GLY A 64 0.29 -0.05 -26.54
N ARG A 65 -0.22 -0.16 -25.29
CA ARG A 65 -1.61 0.10 -24.92
C ARG A 65 -1.73 1.26 -23.91
N GLU A 66 -0.92 2.29 -24.07
CA GLU A 66 -0.97 3.48 -23.20
C GLU A 66 -2.35 4.18 -23.25
N ASP A 67 -3.13 3.94 -24.31
CA ASP A 67 -4.53 4.37 -24.44
C ASP A 67 -5.45 3.88 -23.31
N LEU A 68 -5.07 2.79 -22.62
CA LEU A 68 -5.83 2.24 -21.51
C LEU A 68 -5.65 3.02 -20.21
N PHE A 69 -4.61 3.83 -20.12
CA PHE A 69 -4.34 4.60 -18.89
C PHE A 69 -5.06 5.96 -18.91
N VAL A 70 -5.85 6.21 -17.87
CA VAL A 70 -6.68 7.40 -17.75
C VAL A 70 -6.06 8.33 -16.70
N TRP A 71 -5.44 9.40 -17.17
CA TRP A 71 -4.96 10.46 -16.31
C TRP A 71 -6.11 11.26 -15.71
N LYS A 72 -5.93 11.64 -14.45
CA LYS A 72 -6.77 12.60 -13.72
C LYS A 72 -5.88 13.74 -13.25
N ASP A 73 -6.45 14.95 -13.17
CA ASP A 73 -5.66 16.11 -12.77
C ASP A 73 -5.37 16.11 -11.26
N TYR A 74 -6.38 15.85 -10.44
CA TYR A 74 -6.31 16.01 -8.99
C TYR A 74 -6.69 14.77 -8.20
N THR A 75 -6.96 13.66 -8.85
CA THR A 75 -7.26 12.38 -8.23
C THR A 75 -6.40 11.28 -8.84
N THR A 76 -6.19 10.21 -8.10
CA THR A 76 -5.41 9.05 -8.54
C THR A 76 -5.82 8.63 -9.94
N PRO A 77 -4.86 8.53 -10.89
CA PRO A 77 -5.14 8.01 -12.22
C PRO A 77 -5.47 6.52 -12.16
N PHE A 78 -5.97 5.95 -13.24
CA PHE A 78 -6.28 4.52 -13.28
C PHE A 78 -6.07 3.92 -14.67
N ILE A 79 -5.88 2.61 -14.73
CA ILE A 79 -5.95 1.83 -15.97
C ILE A 79 -7.37 1.29 -16.14
N ARG A 80 -7.84 1.18 -17.37
CA ARG A 80 -9.11 0.48 -17.65
C ARG A 80 -8.93 -1.01 -17.38
N GLU A 81 -9.52 -1.46 -16.27
CA GLU A 81 -9.34 -2.80 -15.72
C GLU A 81 -9.76 -3.90 -16.71
N GLY A 82 -8.93 -4.92 -16.81
CA GLY A 82 -9.20 -6.12 -17.60
C GLY A 82 -9.05 -5.97 -19.10
N GLU A 83 -8.79 -4.75 -19.61
CA GLU A 83 -8.68 -4.54 -21.06
C GLU A 83 -7.31 -4.95 -21.62
N LEU A 84 -6.26 -4.99 -20.79
CA LEU A 84 -4.93 -5.37 -21.25
C LEU A 84 -4.78 -6.89 -21.42
N CYS A 85 -5.40 -7.67 -20.55
CA CYS A 85 -5.38 -9.13 -20.55
C CYS A 85 -6.80 -9.70 -20.69
N SER A 86 -7.55 -9.28 -21.70
CA SER A 86 -8.94 -9.68 -21.91
C SER A 86 -9.07 -11.12 -22.41
N THR A 87 -8.07 -11.65 -23.11
CA THR A 87 -8.01 -13.04 -23.62
C THR A 87 -6.80 -13.79 -23.05
N GLU A 88 -6.77 -15.11 -23.23
CA GLU A 88 -5.63 -15.96 -22.88
C GLU A 88 -4.40 -15.56 -23.69
N ALA A 89 -4.58 -15.33 -25.00
CA ALA A 89 -3.51 -14.91 -25.89
C ALA A 89 -2.88 -13.55 -25.49
N ASP A 90 -3.64 -12.66 -24.84
CA ASP A 90 -3.08 -11.41 -24.31
C ASP A 90 -2.13 -11.69 -23.14
N ILE A 91 -2.50 -12.64 -22.26
CA ILE A 91 -1.64 -13.06 -21.14
C ILE A 91 -0.35 -13.69 -21.68
N GLU A 92 -0.46 -14.58 -22.67
CA GLU A 92 0.71 -15.24 -23.27
C GLU A 92 1.69 -14.23 -23.85
N ARG A 93 1.19 -13.22 -24.56
CA ARG A 93 1.98 -12.19 -25.25
C ARG A 93 2.41 -11.02 -24.34
N LEU A 94 1.91 -10.95 -23.10
CA LEU A 94 2.16 -9.83 -22.20
C LEU A 94 3.66 -9.62 -22.00
N GLU A 95 4.15 -8.47 -22.44
CA GLU A 95 5.54 -8.05 -22.23
C GLU A 95 5.72 -7.46 -20.82
N ILE A 96 6.87 -7.77 -20.23
CA ILE A 96 7.23 -7.30 -18.88
C ILE A 96 7.84 -5.90 -18.99
N PRO A 97 7.39 -4.91 -18.19
CA PRO A 97 7.94 -3.57 -18.22
C PRO A 97 9.38 -3.49 -17.69
N ASP A 98 10.15 -2.58 -18.25
CA ASP A 98 11.48 -2.15 -17.77
C ASP A 98 11.30 -0.87 -16.93
N HIS A 99 11.23 -0.99 -15.62
CA HIS A 99 11.01 0.14 -14.69
C HIS A 99 12.16 1.13 -14.66
N SER A 100 13.33 0.76 -15.15
CA SER A 100 14.46 1.68 -15.26
C SER A 100 14.34 2.66 -16.43
N LYS A 101 13.39 2.43 -17.36
CA LYS A 101 13.25 3.20 -18.60
C LYS A 101 11.86 3.79 -18.84
N LEU A 102 10.82 3.15 -18.30
CA LEU A 102 9.42 3.52 -18.57
C LEU A 102 8.94 4.59 -17.58
N GLU A 103 8.83 5.82 -18.05
CA GLU A 103 8.23 6.90 -17.24
C GLU A 103 6.78 6.57 -16.83
N PRO A 104 6.40 6.92 -15.57
CA PRO A 104 7.09 7.81 -14.63
C PRO A 104 8.02 7.10 -13.62
N TRP A 105 8.35 5.82 -13.78
CA TRP A 105 9.11 5.06 -12.79
C TRP A 105 10.52 5.64 -12.51
N PRO A 106 11.35 6.00 -13.53
CA PRO A 106 12.63 6.65 -13.25
C PRO A 106 12.48 7.93 -12.41
N THR A 107 11.49 8.77 -12.76
CA THR A 107 11.17 9.99 -12.01
C THR A 107 10.76 9.71 -10.57
N ILE A 108 9.93 8.70 -10.34
CA ILE A 108 9.48 8.28 -9.00
C ILE A 108 10.65 7.75 -8.17
N LEU A 109 11.46 6.86 -8.74
CA LEU A 109 12.61 6.27 -8.05
C LEU A 109 13.65 7.32 -7.65
N GLU A 110 13.95 8.26 -8.54
CA GLU A 110 14.86 9.36 -8.24
C GLU A 110 14.28 10.29 -7.15
N ALA A 111 12.98 10.56 -7.18
CA ALA A 111 12.33 11.33 -6.11
C ALA A 111 12.40 10.61 -4.75
N MET A 112 12.24 9.29 -4.73
CA MET A 112 12.42 8.49 -3.52
C MET A 112 13.85 8.61 -2.97
N ALA A 113 14.85 8.56 -3.85
CA ALA A 113 16.27 8.75 -3.45
C ALA A 113 16.51 10.14 -2.86
N ILE A 114 15.99 11.20 -3.48
CA ILE A 114 16.08 12.58 -2.96
C ILE A 114 15.42 12.70 -1.58
N VAL A 115 14.23 12.15 -1.40
CA VAL A 115 13.52 12.17 -0.11
C VAL A 115 14.33 11.43 0.95
N GLN A 116 14.84 10.24 0.64
CA GLN A 116 15.68 9.46 1.57
C GLN A 116 16.97 10.19 1.94
N GLU A 117 17.67 10.78 0.97
CA GLU A 117 18.87 11.57 1.23
C GLU A 117 18.59 12.79 2.12
N THR A 118 17.46 13.49 1.85
CA THR A 118 17.08 14.70 2.59
C THR A 118 16.67 14.39 4.04
N THR A 119 15.98 13.29 4.26
CA THR A 119 15.42 12.95 5.59
C THR A 119 16.30 12.02 6.40
N GLY A 120 17.22 11.31 5.75
CA GLY A 120 18.00 10.22 6.38
C GLY A 120 17.15 8.99 6.72
N MET A 121 15.89 8.94 6.30
CA MET A 121 14.97 7.83 6.62
C MET A 121 15.07 6.76 5.54
N GLY A 122 15.43 5.53 5.93
CA GLY A 122 15.32 4.35 5.07
C GLY A 122 13.84 3.98 4.86
N GLY A 123 13.49 3.64 3.64
CA GLY A 123 12.14 3.26 3.26
C GLY A 123 11.90 1.75 3.17
N GLY A 124 10.63 1.37 3.14
CA GLY A 124 10.18 0.06 2.71
C GLY A 124 10.08 -0.01 1.19
N PHE A 125 10.12 -1.21 0.65
CA PHE A 125 9.79 -1.50 -0.73
C PHE A 125 8.37 -2.05 -0.83
N SER A 126 7.57 -1.50 -1.71
CA SER A 126 6.16 -1.87 -1.82
C SER A 126 5.87 -2.54 -3.17
N PRO A 127 6.08 -3.87 -3.28
CA PRO A 127 5.74 -4.60 -4.50
C PRO A 127 4.22 -4.75 -4.66
N SER A 128 3.74 -4.70 -5.89
CA SER A 128 2.34 -4.97 -6.23
C SER A 128 2.14 -6.47 -6.54
N LEU A 129 2.39 -7.32 -5.53
CA LEU A 129 2.32 -8.78 -5.62
C LEU A 129 1.05 -9.32 -4.92
N THR A 130 0.15 -10.00 -5.60
CA THR A 130 -0.04 -10.11 -7.05
C THR A 130 -1.47 -9.74 -7.42
N TRP A 131 -2.42 -9.91 -6.47
CA TRP A 131 -3.86 -9.83 -6.75
C TRP A 131 -4.33 -8.46 -7.26
N SER A 132 -3.77 -7.36 -6.72
CA SER A 132 -4.08 -6.02 -7.21
C SER A 132 -3.67 -5.83 -8.67
N SER A 133 -2.48 -6.33 -9.05
CA SER A 133 -2.03 -6.29 -10.44
C SER A 133 -2.85 -7.22 -11.34
N ILE A 134 -3.24 -8.40 -10.84
CA ILE A 134 -4.15 -9.30 -11.56
C ILE A 134 -5.46 -8.57 -11.89
N GLN A 135 -6.05 -7.88 -10.92
CA GLN A 135 -7.31 -7.15 -11.14
C GLN A 135 -7.15 -6.01 -12.15
N MET A 136 -6.06 -5.25 -12.08
CA MET A 136 -5.79 -4.22 -13.09
C MET A 136 -5.67 -4.80 -14.50
N LEU A 137 -4.94 -5.91 -14.66
CA LEU A 137 -4.64 -6.49 -15.96
C LEU A 137 -5.77 -7.34 -16.53
N ARG A 138 -6.42 -8.16 -15.69
CA ARG A 138 -7.44 -9.17 -16.05
C ARG A 138 -8.86 -8.78 -15.66
N GLY A 139 -9.03 -7.81 -14.74
CA GLY A 139 -10.32 -7.37 -14.25
C GLY A 139 -11.06 -8.44 -13.45
N SER A 140 -12.37 -8.32 -13.40
CA SER A 140 -13.25 -9.25 -12.67
C SER A 140 -13.20 -10.69 -13.17
N ARG A 141 -12.74 -10.93 -14.41
CA ARG A 141 -12.56 -12.27 -14.94
C ARG A 141 -11.56 -13.10 -14.14
N ALA A 142 -10.61 -12.46 -13.46
CA ALA A 142 -9.67 -13.13 -12.58
C ALA A 142 -10.36 -14.04 -11.54
N TYR A 143 -11.51 -13.64 -11.02
CA TYR A 143 -12.27 -14.47 -10.06
C TYR A 143 -12.82 -15.75 -10.67
N MET A 144 -13.19 -15.73 -11.94
CA MET A 144 -13.64 -16.91 -12.67
C MET A 144 -12.43 -17.81 -12.97
N ASP A 145 -11.30 -17.21 -13.38
CA ASP A 145 -10.08 -17.93 -13.72
C ASP A 145 -9.47 -18.68 -12.50
N VAL A 146 -9.76 -18.26 -11.26
CA VAL A 146 -9.40 -19.04 -10.06
C VAL A 146 -9.91 -20.48 -10.14
N ILE A 147 -11.09 -20.68 -10.72
CA ILE A 147 -11.78 -21.97 -10.82
C ILE A 147 -11.63 -22.55 -12.22
N GLU A 148 -11.85 -21.76 -13.26
CA GLU A 148 -11.95 -22.23 -14.65
C GLU A 148 -10.59 -22.40 -15.30
N ASN A 149 -9.63 -21.49 -15.02
CA ASN A 149 -8.33 -21.44 -15.67
C ASN A 149 -7.18 -21.14 -14.70
N PRO A 150 -7.01 -21.93 -13.61
CA PRO A 150 -6.03 -21.64 -12.56
C PRO A 150 -4.58 -21.59 -13.05
N GLU A 151 -4.22 -22.38 -14.06
CA GLU A 151 -2.86 -22.41 -14.63
C GLU A 151 -2.58 -21.14 -15.45
N LEU A 152 -3.56 -20.63 -16.19
CA LEU A 152 -3.45 -19.35 -16.88
C LEU A 152 -3.26 -18.20 -15.90
N LEU A 153 -4.01 -18.22 -14.80
CA LEU A 153 -3.89 -17.21 -13.76
C LEU A 153 -2.52 -17.26 -13.06
N LEU A 154 -1.99 -18.46 -12.83
CA LEU A 154 -0.61 -18.63 -12.32
C LEU A 154 0.43 -18.10 -13.29
N ALA A 155 0.26 -18.32 -14.59
CA ALA A 155 1.16 -17.77 -15.61
C ALA A 155 1.16 -16.23 -15.59
N LEU A 156 0.01 -15.59 -15.38
CA LEU A 156 -0.08 -14.16 -15.17
C LEU A 156 0.62 -13.72 -13.87
N CYS A 157 0.45 -14.46 -12.77
CA CYS A 157 1.15 -14.19 -11.52
C CYS A 157 2.68 -14.21 -11.68
N GLU A 158 3.23 -15.17 -12.44
CA GLU A 158 4.68 -15.24 -12.70
C GLU A 158 5.17 -14.04 -13.52
N LYS A 159 4.39 -13.57 -14.50
CA LYS A 159 4.73 -12.35 -15.26
C LYS A 159 4.70 -11.11 -14.36
N ILE A 160 3.71 -11.00 -13.47
CA ILE A 160 3.65 -9.92 -12.48
C ILE A 160 4.84 -10.03 -11.52
N TYR A 161 5.19 -11.23 -11.07
CA TYR A 161 6.36 -11.43 -10.23
C TYR A 161 7.65 -10.96 -10.90
N ALA A 162 7.86 -11.32 -12.16
CA ALA A 162 9.02 -10.88 -12.94
C ALA A 162 9.05 -9.35 -13.10
N SER A 163 7.89 -8.69 -13.30
CA SER A 163 7.78 -7.23 -13.33
C SER A 163 8.17 -6.61 -11.98
N GLN A 164 7.67 -7.16 -10.88
CA GLN A 164 7.99 -6.64 -9.55
C GLN A 164 9.45 -6.90 -9.15
N TRP A 165 10.07 -7.95 -9.68
CA TRP A 165 11.49 -8.19 -9.54
C TRP A 165 12.33 -7.17 -10.29
N ASP A 166 11.95 -6.82 -11.54
CA ASP A 166 12.58 -5.73 -12.30
C ASP A 166 12.47 -4.39 -11.56
N TYR A 167 11.28 -4.05 -11.05
CA TYR A 167 11.07 -2.88 -10.21
C TYR A 167 11.98 -2.89 -8.97
N TYR A 168 12.10 -4.02 -8.26
CA TYR A 168 12.99 -4.14 -7.10
C TYR A 168 14.45 -3.90 -7.47
N GLN A 169 14.91 -4.42 -8.59
CA GLN A 169 16.28 -4.19 -9.07
C GLN A 169 16.51 -2.71 -9.41
N ALA A 170 15.57 -2.08 -10.10
CA ALA A 170 15.62 -0.64 -10.39
C ALA A 170 15.62 0.19 -9.11
N TYR A 171 14.75 -0.16 -8.14
CA TYR A 171 14.70 0.47 -6.81
C TYR A 171 16.06 0.35 -6.09
N CYS A 172 16.61 -0.84 -5.96
CA CYS A 172 17.89 -1.05 -5.28
C CYS A 172 19.05 -0.28 -5.92
N LYS A 173 19.02 -0.12 -7.24
CA LYS A 173 20.06 0.63 -7.98
C LYS A 173 19.98 2.13 -7.72
N VAL A 174 18.79 2.71 -7.58
CA VAL A 174 18.58 4.16 -7.48
C VAL A 174 18.43 4.61 -6.03
N VAL A 175 17.62 3.91 -5.25
CA VAL A 175 17.26 4.28 -3.86
C VAL A 175 18.14 3.57 -2.84
N GLY A 176 18.60 2.36 -3.16
CA GLY A 176 19.34 1.50 -2.25
C GLY A 176 18.51 0.34 -1.71
N LYS A 177 19.13 -0.51 -0.88
CA LYS A 177 18.46 -1.68 -0.32
C LYS A 177 17.38 -1.26 0.68
N PRO A 178 16.12 -1.68 0.50
CA PRO A 178 15.05 -1.38 1.45
C PRO A 178 15.20 -2.16 2.78
N SER A 179 14.56 -1.67 3.83
CA SER A 179 14.60 -2.29 5.16
C SER A 179 13.54 -3.38 5.34
N PHE A 180 12.44 -3.31 4.61
CA PHE A 180 11.33 -4.26 4.66
C PHE A 180 10.52 -4.22 3.35
N ALA A 181 9.73 -5.26 3.12
CA ALA A 181 8.70 -5.27 2.10
C ALA A 181 7.35 -4.90 2.72
N PHE A 182 6.60 -3.99 2.07
CA PHE A 182 5.23 -3.63 2.46
C PHE A 182 4.28 -4.04 1.33
N ASN A 183 3.41 -5.02 1.57
CA ASN A 183 2.56 -5.57 0.52
C ASN A 183 1.08 -5.55 0.90
N CYS A 184 0.25 -5.13 -0.04
CA CYS A 184 -1.19 -5.21 0.07
C CYS A 184 -1.64 -6.64 -0.27
N GLN A 185 -2.20 -7.33 0.72
CA GLN A 185 -2.69 -8.71 0.60
C GLN A 185 -4.21 -8.78 0.79
N TYR A 186 -4.93 -7.98 0.03
CA TYR A 186 -6.37 -7.86 0.22
C TYR A 186 -7.19 -9.04 -0.32
N ALA A 187 -6.60 -9.92 -1.14
CA ALA A 187 -7.25 -11.19 -1.49
C ALA A 187 -7.52 -12.08 -0.27
N PHE A 188 -6.75 -11.91 0.80
CA PHE A 188 -6.93 -12.63 2.06
C PHE A 188 -8.08 -12.09 2.90
N ASN A 189 -9.25 -12.05 2.30
CA ASN A 189 -10.54 -11.73 2.94
C ASN A 189 -11.52 -12.86 2.69
N ARG A 190 -12.24 -13.30 3.75
CA ARG A 190 -13.21 -14.39 3.67
C ARG A 190 -14.36 -14.11 2.71
N THR A 191 -14.62 -12.83 2.44
CA THR A 191 -15.62 -12.39 1.47
C THR A 191 -15.13 -12.37 0.02
N MET A 192 -13.83 -12.57 -0.23
CA MET A 192 -13.23 -12.51 -1.57
C MET A 192 -12.79 -13.89 -2.07
N LEU A 193 -11.81 -14.49 -1.41
CA LEU A 193 -11.25 -15.79 -1.77
C LEU A 193 -11.14 -16.69 -0.53
N ARG A 194 -11.16 -18.00 -0.76
CA ARG A 194 -10.73 -18.95 0.27
C ARG A 194 -9.25 -18.77 0.55
N PHE A 195 -8.80 -19.05 1.75
CA PHE A 195 -7.42 -18.87 2.16
C PHE A 195 -6.40 -19.55 1.21
N GLU A 196 -6.65 -20.78 0.82
CA GLU A 196 -5.71 -21.53 -0.05
C GLU A 196 -5.68 -20.96 -1.48
N ASP A 197 -6.79 -20.42 -1.99
CA ASP A 197 -6.81 -19.74 -3.29
C ASP A 197 -6.06 -18.40 -3.21
N ALA A 198 -6.29 -17.62 -2.16
CA ALA A 198 -5.52 -16.39 -1.92
C ALA A 198 -4.03 -16.69 -1.76
N TRP A 199 -3.67 -17.78 -1.06
CA TRP A 199 -2.28 -18.20 -0.95
C TRP A 199 -1.69 -18.59 -2.31
N LYS A 200 -2.43 -19.35 -3.11
CA LYS A 200 -2.01 -19.81 -4.44
C LYS A 200 -1.75 -18.64 -5.40
N PHE A 201 -2.55 -17.59 -5.38
CA PHE A 201 -2.47 -16.51 -6.37
C PHE A 201 -1.87 -15.20 -5.84
N GLU A 202 -1.64 -15.06 -4.54
CA GLU A 202 -1.03 -13.88 -3.92
C GLU A 202 0.05 -14.25 -2.90
N GLY A 203 -0.30 -14.96 -1.84
CA GLY A 203 0.58 -15.16 -0.68
C GLY A 203 1.91 -15.82 -0.99
N GLN A 204 1.93 -16.86 -1.83
CA GLN A 204 3.18 -17.53 -2.18
C GLN A 204 4.18 -16.64 -2.93
N PHE A 205 3.71 -15.64 -3.69
CA PHE A 205 4.58 -14.77 -4.48
C PHE A 205 5.29 -13.75 -3.59
N ILE A 206 4.57 -13.08 -2.68
CA ILE A 206 5.22 -12.20 -1.71
C ILE A 206 6.08 -12.99 -0.72
N HIS A 207 5.66 -14.19 -0.36
CA HIS A 207 6.47 -15.10 0.46
C HIS A 207 7.80 -15.43 -0.22
N ARG A 208 7.76 -15.85 -1.49
CA ARG A 208 8.94 -16.11 -2.32
C ARG A 208 9.84 -14.87 -2.41
N PHE A 209 9.26 -13.71 -2.69
CA PHE A 209 9.99 -12.44 -2.76
C PHE A 209 10.73 -12.13 -1.45
N CYS A 210 10.07 -12.24 -0.31
CA CYS A 210 10.71 -12.01 1.00
C CYS A 210 11.82 -13.03 1.29
N ARG A 211 11.63 -14.30 0.89
CA ARG A 211 12.66 -15.34 1.02
C ARG A 211 13.89 -15.05 0.16
N GLU A 212 13.70 -14.64 -1.08
CA GLU A 212 14.78 -14.36 -2.04
C GLU A 212 15.56 -13.08 -1.69
N THR A 213 14.88 -12.06 -1.16
CA THR A 213 15.48 -10.77 -0.80
C THR A 213 16.01 -10.71 0.63
N GLY A 214 15.51 -11.59 1.51
CA GLY A 214 15.77 -11.57 2.95
C GLY A 214 15.04 -10.42 3.69
N LEU A 215 14.07 -9.79 3.05
CA LEU A 215 13.32 -8.68 3.66
C LEU A 215 12.22 -9.20 4.60
N PRO A 216 12.07 -8.61 5.79
CA PRO A 216 10.89 -8.82 6.61
C PRO A 216 9.65 -8.20 5.95
N LEU A 217 8.48 -8.69 6.29
CA LEU A 217 7.21 -8.35 5.67
C LEU A 217 6.34 -7.50 6.60
N ALA A 218 5.87 -6.37 6.10
CA ALA A 218 4.74 -5.62 6.64
C ALA A 218 3.52 -5.86 5.72
N ILE A 219 2.39 -6.22 6.30
CA ILE A 219 1.19 -6.59 5.55
C ILE A 219 0.14 -5.49 5.65
N HIS A 220 -0.33 -5.02 4.50
CA HIS A 220 -1.54 -4.22 4.41
C HIS A 220 -2.72 -5.09 4.00
N ASN A 221 -3.87 -4.92 4.67
CA ASN A 221 -5.14 -5.49 4.25
C ASN A 221 -6.28 -4.53 4.60
N CYS A 222 -6.93 -3.98 3.58
CA CYS A 222 -8.03 -3.04 3.70
C CYS A 222 -9.42 -3.69 3.57
N GLY A 223 -9.50 -5.01 3.59
CA GLY A 223 -10.76 -5.74 3.51
C GLY A 223 -11.49 -5.84 4.85
N PHE A 224 -12.74 -6.30 4.80
CA PHE A 224 -13.65 -6.29 5.95
C PHE A 224 -13.53 -7.53 6.85
N ASP A 225 -13.02 -8.65 6.36
CA ASP A 225 -12.88 -9.89 7.12
C ASP A 225 -11.55 -10.59 6.78
N PRO A 226 -10.42 -10.00 7.21
CA PRO A 226 -9.09 -10.51 6.86
C PRO A 226 -8.71 -11.77 7.63
N TYR A 227 -7.96 -12.66 6.98
CA TYR A 227 -7.35 -13.86 7.56
C TYR A 227 -6.05 -13.54 8.34
N TRP A 228 -6.07 -12.55 9.24
CA TRP A 228 -4.84 -12.08 9.91
C TRP A 228 -4.00 -13.18 10.53
N VAL A 229 -4.63 -14.02 11.32
CA VAL A 229 -3.92 -15.07 12.08
C VAL A 229 -3.32 -16.10 11.15
N GLU A 230 -4.14 -16.67 10.29
CA GLU A 230 -3.74 -17.72 9.35
C GLU A 230 -2.65 -17.24 8.40
N LEU A 231 -2.74 -15.99 7.95
CA LEU A 231 -1.79 -15.38 7.02
C LEU A 231 -0.41 -15.18 7.67
N ILE A 232 -0.39 -14.61 8.89
CA ILE A 232 0.84 -14.38 9.63
C ILE A 232 1.53 -15.72 9.95
N GLU A 233 0.77 -16.68 10.49
CA GLU A 233 1.30 -17.99 10.84
C GLU A 233 1.87 -18.73 9.61
N ARG A 234 1.20 -18.62 8.46
CA ARG A 234 1.67 -19.23 7.20
C ARG A 234 2.99 -18.61 6.74
N HIS A 235 3.14 -17.28 6.78
CA HIS A 235 4.39 -16.61 6.44
C HIS A 235 5.52 -17.00 7.40
N GLN A 236 5.25 -16.92 8.72
CA GLN A 236 6.25 -17.20 9.75
C GLN A 236 6.70 -18.67 9.75
N SER A 237 5.79 -19.62 9.57
CA SER A 237 6.12 -21.05 9.47
C SER A 237 7.01 -21.37 8.27
N GLY A 238 6.90 -20.60 7.19
CA GLY A 238 7.76 -20.66 6.01
C GLY A 238 9.06 -19.85 6.13
N GLY A 239 9.34 -19.24 7.29
CA GLY A 239 10.58 -18.52 7.57
C GLY A 239 10.61 -17.08 7.08
N VAL A 240 9.45 -16.44 6.81
CA VAL A 240 9.32 -15.02 6.55
C VAL A 240 8.90 -14.31 7.83
N GLN A 241 9.70 -13.37 8.30
CA GLN A 241 9.37 -12.56 9.47
C GLN A 241 8.30 -11.53 9.11
N VAL A 242 7.13 -11.59 9.77
CA VAL A 242 6.12 -10.54 9.71
C VAL A 242 6.38 -9.54 10.82
N ILE A 243 6.58 -8.26 10.48
CA ILE A 243 6.95 -7.21 11.43
C ILE A 243 5.84 -6.23 11.73
N ALA A 244 4.88 -6.06 10.82
CA ALA A 244 3.78 -5.13 11.00
C ALA A 244 2.53 -5.58 10.25
N VAL A 245 1.38 -5.13 10.74
CA VAL A 245 0.10 -5.22 10.04
C VAL A 245 -0.54 -3.84 9.96
N ASN A 246 -1.08 -3.50 8.80
CA ASN A 246 -1.86 -2.29 8.57
C ASN A 246 -3.26 -2.67 8.08
N GLY A 247 -4.27 -2.46 8.92
CA GLY A 247 -5.64 -2.81 8.62
C GLY A 247 -6.65 -2.04 9.47
N SER A 248 -7.88 -1.92 8.96
CA SER A 248 -9.00 -1.28 9.63
C SER A 248 -9.95 -2.26 10.31
N HIS A 249 -9.84 -3.52 9.96
CA HIS A 249 -10.70 -4.57 10.52
C HIS A 249 -9.85 -5.61 11.26
N PRO A 250 -10.38 -6.12 12.35
CA PRO A 250 -11.72 -5.86 12.93
C PRO A 250 -11.89 -4.40 13.36
N LEU A 251 -13.16 -3.92 13.39
CA LEU A 251 -13.48 -2.58 13.89
C LEU A 251 -13.47 -2.53 15.42
N ASP A 252 -13.71 -3.65 16.08
CA ASP A 252 -13.64 -3.78 17.52
C ASP A 252 -12.18 -3.75 18.01
N LEU A 253 -11.85 -2.75 18.81
CA LEU A 253 -10.51 -2.59 19.38
C LEU A 253 -10.12 -3.71 20.34
N ASP A 254 -11.06 -4.38 20.99
CA ASP A 254 -10.76 -5.50 21.88
C ASP A 254 -10.26 -6.72 21.09
N GLU A 255 -10.64 -6.85 19.82
CA GLU A 255 -10.04 -7.86 18.92
C GLU A 255 -8.59 -7.51 18.57
N TRP A 256 -8.25 -6.23 18.41
CA TRP A 256 -6.86 -5.80 18.23
C TRP A 256 -6.02 -6.01 19.48
N VAL A 257 -6.60 -5.85 20.68
CA VAL A 257 -5.93 -6.22 21.95
C VAL A 257 -5.65 -7.73 21.96
N ARG A 258 -6.65 -8.58 21.67
CA ARG A 258 -6.44 -10.04 21.56
C ARG A 258 -5.42 -10.41 20.47
N PHE A 259 -5.42 -9.71 19.35
CA PHE A 259 -4.39 -9.86 18.32
C PHE A 259 -3.00 -9.57 18.87
N ARG A 260 -2.84 -8.48 19.64
CA ARG A 260 -1.60 -8.11 20.28
C ARG A 260 -1.10 -9.17 21.25
N GLU A 261 -1.99 -9.77 22.05
CA GLU A 261 -1.63 -10.86 22.97
C GLU A 261 -1.05 -12.06 22.23
N LYS A 262 -1.60 -12.38 21.06
CA LYS A 262 -1.12 -13.48 20.24
C LYS A 262 0.19 -13.16 19.48
N PHE A 263 0.34 -11.91 19.03
CA PHE A 263 1.49 -11.46 18.25
C PHE A 263 2.15 -10.22 18.90
N PRO A 264 2.82 -10.37 20.05
CA PRO A 264 3.33 -9.24 20.83
C PRO A 264 4.44 -8.45 20.12
N ASP A 265 5.11 -9.07 19.15
CA ASP A 265 6.23 -8.48 18.41
C ASP A 265 5.82 -7.77 17.11
N ILE A 266 4.58 -7.90 16.67
CA ILE A 266 4.08 -7.27 15.46
C ILE A 266 3.60 -5.85 15.74
N VAL A 267 4.02 -4.89 14.93
CA VAL A 267 3.52 -3.51 14.99
C VAL A 267 2.12 -3.45 14.41
N ILE A 268 1.16 -2.89 15.16
CA ILE A 268 -0.18 -2.59 14.66
C ILE A 268 -0.19 -1.17 14.10
N MET A 269 -0.60 -1.02 12.85
CA MET A 269 -0.70 0.26 12.15
C MET A 269 -2.15 0.53 11.76
N GLY A 270 -2.68 1.67 12.16
CA GLY A 270 -4.06 2.08 11.84
C GLY A 270 -5.08 1.60 12.87
N ALA A 271 -5.43 0.33 12.88
CA ALA A 271 -6.50 -0.25 13.70
C ALA A 271 -7.75 0.67 13.72
N SER A 272 -8.93 0.22 13.45
CA SER A 272 -10.22 0.96 13.45
C SER A 272 -10.24 2.42 12.89
N LEU A 273 -9.13 2.99 12.39
CA LEU A 273 -9.11 4.30 11.74
C LEU A 273 -9.33 4.13 10.24
N PHE A 274 -10.57 3.99 9.86
CA PHE A 274 -10.94 3.65 8.49
C PHE A 274 -11.14 4.91 7.64
N VAL A 275 -10.52 4.95 6.45
CA VAL A 275 -10.55 6.15 5.59
C VAL A 275 -11.95 6.48 5.06
N ASN A 276 -12.76 5.48 4.75
CA ASN A 276 -14.15 5.67 4.32
C ASN A 276 -15.16 5.71 5.49
N GLY A 277 -14.67 5.67 6.71
CA GLY A 277 -15.42 5.83 7.95
C GLY A 277 -15.35 7.28 8.46
N GLU A 278 -14.84 7.43 9.67
CA GLU A 278 -14.78 8.73 10.35
C GLU A 278 -13.92 9.75 9.63
N LEU A 279 -12.85 9.33 8.93
CA LEU A 279 -11.99 10.28 8.21
C LEU A 279 -12.71 10.98 7.06
N GLU A 280 -13.54 10.27 6.30
CA GLU A 280 -14.28 10.86 5.17
C GLU A 280 -15.61 11.47 5.60
N ASN A 281 -16.35 10.76 6.47
CA ASN A 281 -17.76 11.05 6.75
C ASN A 281 -18.00 11.65 8.14
N GLY A 282 -17.02 11.60 9.03
CA GLY A 282 -17.11 12.13 10.38
C GLY A 282 -16.71 13.59 10.50
N THR A 283 -16.92 14.14 11.68
CA THR A 283 -16.44 15.45 12.11
C THR A 283 -15.05 15.36 12.72
N PRO A 284 -14.29 16.46 12.82
CA PRO A 284 -12.99 16.48 13.51
C PRO A 284 -13.06 15.95 14.95
N VAL A 285 -14.19 16.16 15.66
CA VAL A 285 -14.40 15.70 17.03
C VAL A 285 -14.54 14.17 17.07
N GLU A 286 -15.27 13.57 16.13
CA GLU A 286 -15.42 12.12 16.03
C GLU A 286 -14.09 11.46 15.64
N VAL A 287 -13.33 12.07 14.72
CA VAL A 287 -11.98 11.61 14.36
C VAL A 287 -11.04 11.65 15.56
N GLU A 288 -11.00 12.76 16.30
CA GLU A 288 -10.19 12.88 17.53
C GLU A 288 -10.59 11.82 18.57
N ALA A 289 -11.88 11.62 18.78
CA ALA A 289 -12.38 10.61 19.72
C ALA A 289 -11.93 9.20 19.33
N ARG A 290 -12.01 8.83 18.04
CA ARG A 290 -11.55 7.53 17.53
C ARG A 290 -10.03 7.36 17.70
N VAL A 291 -9.25 8.35 17.33
CA VAL A 291 -7.79 8.31 17.48
C VAL A 291 -7.38 8.19 18.95
N ARG A 292 -8.04 8.97 19.82
CA ARG A 292 -7.81 8.89 21.27
C ARG A 292 -8.12 7.49 21.81
N GLU A 293 -9.24 6.89 21.42
CA GLU A 293 -9.61 5.53 21.82
C GLU A 293 -8.56 4.51 21.37
N ASN A 294 -8.11 4.57 20.12
CA ASN A 294 -7.04 3.72 19.60
C ASN A 294 -5.74 3.87 20.43
N ILE A 295 -5.35 5.10 20.75
CA ILE A 295 -4.14 5.38 21.55
C ILE A 295 -4.28 4.77 22.93
N LEU A 296 -5.38 5.03 23.64
CA LEU A 296 -5.57 4.55 25.02
C LEU A 296 -5.64 3.02 25.12
N LYS A 297 -6.20 2.34 24.10
CA LYS A 297 -6.29 0.87 24.11
C LYS A 297 -5.02 0.16 23.61
N LEU A 298 -4.31 0.72 22.63
CA LEU A 298 -3.24 -0.01 21.94
C LEU A 298 -1.83 0.50 22.25
N ALA A 299 -1.67 1.81 22.50
CA ALA A 299 -0.35 2.38 22.73
C ALA A 299 0.32 1.99 24.07
N PRO A 300 -0.38 1.72 25.19
CA PRO A 300 0.25 1.29 26.42
C PRO A 300 1.13 0.05 26.28
N TYR A 301 0.82 -0.81 25.32
CA TYR A 301 1.60 -2.02 25.02
C TYR A 301 2.81 -1.76 24.10
N GLY A 302 2.98 -0.53 23.61
CA GLY A 302 3.95 -0.18 22.56
C GLY A 302 3.59 -0.75 21.19
N ARG A 303 4.50 -0.57 20.21
CA ARG A 303 4.36 -1.13 18.84
C ARG A 303 3.01 -0.81 18.17
N PHE A 304 2.54 0.40 18.38
CA PHE A 304 1.36 0.94 17.75
C PHE A 304 1.70 2.21 16.97
N ILE A 305 1.20 2.33 15.75
CA ILE A 305 1.37 3.51 14.90
C ILE A 305 -0.01 4.03 14.54
N VAL A 306 -0.30 5.25 14.92
CA VAL A 306 -1.50 5.95 14.44
C VAL A 306 -1.29 6.33 12.98
N THR A 307 -2.08 5.76 12.10
CA THR A 307 -2.05 6.05 10.67
C THR A 307 -3.41 5.69 10.06
N PRO A 308 -3.86 6.38 9.03
CA PRO A 308 -4.99 5.91 8.26
C PRO A 308 -4.70 4.53 7.65
N VAL A 309 -5.73 3.74 7.51
CA VAL A 309 -5.64 2.50 6.75
C VAL A 309 -6.01 2.79 5.31
N CYS A 310 -5.08 2.57 4.43
CA CYS A 310 -5.20 2.86 3.01
C CYS A 310 -4.99 4.34 2.62
N CYS A 311 -4.91 4.59 1.31
CA CYS A 311 -4.79 5.94 0.75
C CYS A 311 -6.02 6.78 1.08
N MET A 312 -5.79 8.01 1.48
CA MET A 312 -6.88 8.94 1.76
C MET A 312 -7.45 9.49 0.45
N PRO A 313 -8.76 9.28 0.19
CA PRO A 313 -9.36 9.82 -1.00
C PRO A 313 -9.49 11.35 -0.92
N TRP A 314 -9.55 11.97 -2.08
CA TRP A 314 -9.69 13.41 -2.24
C TRP A 314 -10.82 14.05 -1.41
N ARG A 315 -11.89 13.30 -1.10
CA ARG A 315 -13.03 13.80 -0.32
C ARG A 315 -12.76 13.94 1.17
N VAL A 316 -11.72 13.32 1.71
CA VAL A 316 -11.36 13.48 3.14
C VAL A 316 -11.05 14.95 3.42
N SER A 317 -11.72 15.54 4.41
CA SER A 317 -11.49 16.94 4.76
C SER A 317 -10.11 17.14 5.40
N LEU A 318 -9.43 18.24 5.07
CA LEU A 318 -8.16 18.58 5.72
C LEU A 318 -8.33 18.75 7.23
N SER A 319 -9.50 19.24 7.68
CA SER A 319 -9.80 19.36 9.12
C SER A 319 -9.82 18.02 9.83
N ASN A 320 -10.30 16.95 9.17
CA ASN A 320 -10.26 15.59 9.73
C ASN A 320 -8.84 15.04 9.76
N ILE A 321 -8.03 15.33 8.74
CA ILE A 321 -6.62 14.92 8.72
C ILE A 321 -5.85 15.62 9.86
N PHE A 322 -6.06 16.92 10.03
CA PHE A 322 -5.45 17.66 11.14
C PHE A 322 -5.94 17.19 12.51
N ALA A 323 -7.21 16.76 12.63
CA ALA A 323 -7.72 16.18 13.87
C ALA A 323 -6.98 14.90 14.30
N VAL A 324 -6.52 14.08 13.34
CA VAL A 324 -5.66 12.92 13.64
C VAL A 324 -4.33 13.38 14.24
N ARG A 325 -3.64 14.35 13.62
CA ARG A 325 -2.40 14.92 14.12
C ARG A 325 -2.59 15.50 15.52
N ASP A 326 -3.56 16.37 15.68
CA ASP A 326 -3.83 17.07 16.93
C ASP A 326 -4.21 16.09 18.06
N ALA A 327 -4.90 14.99 17.74
CA ALA A 327 -5.20 13.93 18.70
C ALA A 327 -3.93 13.18 19.15
N VAL A 328 -3.00 12.90 18.22
CA VAL A 328 -1.70 12.28 18.55
C VAL A 328 -0.88 13.23 19.44
N GLU A 329 -0.83 14.51 19.12
CA GLU A 329 -0.13 15.52 19.93
C GLU A 329 -0.71 15.65 21.34
N ARG A 330 -2.02 15.50 21.51
CA ARG A 330 -2.67 15.60 22.84
C ARG A 330 -2.59 14.32 23.66
N HIS A 331 -2.63 13.16 23.04
CA HIS A 331 -2.85 11.88 23.71
C HIS A 331 -1.71 10.86 23.52
N GLY A 332 -0.75 11.14 22.64
CA GLY A 332 0.28 10.18 22.21
C GLY A 332 1.59 10.22 23.00
N TYR A 333 1.70 11.03 24.05
CA TYR A 333 2.93 11.12 24.86
C TYR A 333 2.95 10.10 25.99
N PHE A 334 4.05 9.37 26.11
CA PHE A 334 4.25 8.42 27.20
C PHE A 334 4.60 9.14 28.53
N PRO A 335 4.19 8.61 29.69
CA PRO A 335 3.43 7.35 29.85
C PRO A 335 1.96 7.49 29.46
N ILE A 336 1.44 6.51 28.71
CA ILE A 336 0.02 6.41 28.38
C ILE A 336 -0.59 5.36 29.31
N GLU A 337 -1.51 5.76 30.19
CA GLU A 337 -2.25 4.83 31.03
C GLU A 337 -3.32 4.11 30.23
N ALA A 338 -3.40 2.79 30.40
CA ALA A 338 -4.45 1.99 29.76
C ALA A 338 -5.82 2.40 30.32
N ALA A 339 -6.80 2.52 29.42
CA ALA A 339 -8.18 2.86 29.78
C ALA A 339 -8.94 1.69 30.38
#